data_d7a454b0df2e3a470aa1f780225bed51
#
_entry.id   d7a454b0df2e3a470aa1f780225bed51
#
_cell.length_a   1.000
_cell.length_b   1.000
_cell.length_c   1.000
_cell.angle_alpha   90.00
_cell.angle_beta   90.00
_cell.angle_gamma   90.00
#
_symmetry.space_group_name_H-M   'P 1'
#
loop_
_entity.id
_entity.type
_entity.pdbx_description
1 polymer ?
#
loop_
_entity_poly.entity_id
_entity_poly.type
_entity_poly.pdbx_seq_one_letter_code
_entity_poly.pdbx_strand_id
1 'polypeptide(L)'
;MADNYLEKRAEELRNQRPKVVRNHPSLETLLKRNRSYRGYDAARVVTEADLLKMLEVVPWVGSGMNAQPLRFKLVYGADAALVHPLVKLGAALPEEHLPHAGEEPSAYIVICSAASGRVVDIDLGIAAQSILLRAVEMGLGGIFILNFRPSELAAALQLPSQPLAVLGIGKPNENIFMVPAAPGDSLDYYRKDGAHFVPKLQVKDLLL
;
A
#
# COMPACT_ATOMS: atom_id res chain seq x y z
N MET A 1 3.39 -16.76 -39.67
CA MET A 1 2.16 -17.24 -38.98
C MET A 1 2.02 -16.81 -37.53
N ALA A 2 2.98 -16.05 -36.96
CA ALA A 2 2.90 -15.53 -35.59
C ALA A 2 2.10 -14.22 -35.48
N ASP A 3 1.97 -13.44 -36.56
CA ASP A 3 1.38 -12.09 -36.53
C ASP A 3 -0.13 -12.06 -36.26
N ASN A 4 -0.84 -13.15 -36.52
CA ASN A 4 -2.30 -13.18 -36.39
C ASN A 4 -2.81 -13.37 -34.96
N TYR A 5 -1.96 -13.83 -34.01
CA TYR A 5 -2.39 -14.02 -32.61
C TYR A 5 -2.53 -12.70 -31.84
N LEU A 6 -1.54 -11.83 -31.97
CA LEU A 6 -1.55 -10.54 -31.28
C LEU A 6 -2.63 -9.61 -31.83
N GLU A 7 -2.87 -9.63 -33.14
CA GLU A 7 -3.96 -8.85 -33.73
C GLU A 7 -5.33 -9.35 -33.30
N LYS A 8 -5.57 -10.67 -33.34
CA LYS A 8 -6.82 -11.26 -32.82
C LYS A 8 -7.04 -10.96 -31.36
N ARG A 9 -6.00 -11.06 -30.54
CA ARG A 9 -6.09 -10.75 -29.12
C ARG A 9 -6.35 -9.27 -28.85
N ALA A 10 -5.73 -8.37 -29.65
CA ALA A 10 -5.99 -6.94 -29.58
C ALA A 10 -7.44 -6.61 -30.00
N GLU A 11 -7.98 -7.30 -30.99
CA GLU A 11 -9.36 -7.12 -31.45
C GLU A 11 -10.37 -7.65 -30.41
N GLU A 12 -10.13 -8.82 -29.82
CA GLU A 12 -10.92 -9.34 -28.70
C GLU A 12 -10.96 -8.37 -27.52
N LEU A 13 -9.80 -7.78 -27.16
CA LEU A 13 -9.70 -6.79 -26.09
C LEU A 13 -10.42 -5.48 -26.41
N ARG A 14 -10.37 -5.00 -27.68
CA ARG A 14 -11.14 -3.82 -28.14
C ARG A 14 -12.64 -4.04 -28.07
N ASN A 15 -13.09 -5.27 -28.32
CA ASN A 15 -14.52 -5.64 -28.34
C ASN A 15 -15.07 -5.98 -26.94
N GLN A 16 -14.21 -6.15 -25.92
CA GLN A 16 -14.62 -6.29 -24.54
C GLN A 16 -15.06 -4.92 -23.99
N ARG A 17 -16.35 -4.60 -24.12
CA ARG A 17 -16.91 -3.44 -23.43
C ARG A 17 -16.76 -3.64 -21.92
N PRO A 18 -16.17 -2.70 -21.17
CA PRO A 18 -16.10 -2.81 -19.72
C PRO A 18 -17.53 -2.93 -19.17
N LYS A 19 -17.80 -4.00 -18.41
CA LYS A 19 -19.05 -4.11 -17.68
C LYS A 19 -19.07 -2.98 -16.64
N VAL A 20 -19.97 -2.01 -16.82
CA VAL A 20 -20.20 -0.98 -15.82
C VAL A 20 -20.87 -1.65 -14.61
N VAL A 21 -20.09 -2.06 -13.64
CA VAL A 21 -20.59 -2.57 -12.36
C VAL A 21 -20.97 -1.34 -11.52
N ARG A 22 -22.26 -1.06 -11.46
CA ARG A 22 -22.84 -0.04 -10.58
C ARG A 22 -22.74 -0.58 -9.16
N ASN A 23 -21.87 -0.06 -8.33
CA ASN A 23 -21.78 -0.18 -6.85
C ASN A 23 -20.33 -0.21 -6.31
N HIS A 24 -19.33 0.18 -7.11
CA HIS A 24 -18.00 0.41 -6.56
C HIS A 24 -17.92 1.81 -5.92
N PRO A 25 -17.20 1.96 -4.79
CA PRO A 25 -16.94 3.28 -4.23
C PRO A 25 -16.19 4.14 -5.26
N SER A 26 -16.50 5.44 -5.30
CA SER A 26 -15.78 6.36 -6.18
C SER A 26 -14.29 6.41 -5.80
N LEU A 27 -13.43 6.79 -6.77
CA LEU A 27 -12.00 7.01 -6.52
C LEU A 27 -11.78 7.97 -5.35
N GLU A 28 -12.59 9.03 -5.27
CA GLU A 28 -12.54 9.98 -4.16
C GLU A 28 -12.80 9.30 -2.81
N THR A 29 -13.80 8.42 -2.74
CA THR A 29 -14.12 7.65 -1.54
C THR A 29 -12.97 6.73 -1.15
N LEU A 30 -12.36 6.04 -2.12
CA LEU A 30 -11.20 5.16 -1.89
C LEU A 30 -10.02 5.96 -1.38
N LEU A 31 -9.69 7.11 -2.00
CA LEU A 31 -8.61 7.98 -1.57
C LEU A 31 -8.83 8.56 -0.17
N LYS A 32 -10.06 8.94 0.19
CA LYS A 32 -10.39 9.43 1.54
C LYS A 32 -10.23 8.35 2.61
N ARG A 33 -10.52 7.09 2.28
CA ARG A 33 -10.39 5.94 3.19
C ARG A 33 -9.00 5.33 3.20
N ASN A 34 -8.19 5.56 2.17
CA ASN A 34 -6.81 5.07 2.14
C ASN A 34 -5.92 5.95 3.01
N ARG A 35 -5.70 5.53 4.25
CA ARG A 35 -4.86 6.22 5.23
C ARG A 35 -3.71 5.32 5.67
N SER A 36 -2.65 5.93 6.18
CA SER A 36 -1.54 5.21 6.82
C SER A 36 -1.98 4.73 8.21
N TYR A 37 -2.65 3.59 8.24
CA TYR A 37 -3.10 2.97 9.49
C TYR A 37 -1.93 2.40 10.28
N ARG A 38 -1.97 2.53 11.60
CA ARG A 38 -0.92 2.06 12.53
C ARG A 38 -1.48 1.19 13.64
N GLY A 39 -2.80 0.97 13.67
CA GLY A 39 -3.51 0.06 14.53
C GLY A 39 -4.51 -0.76 13.73
N TYR A 40 -4.56 -2.06 14.00
CA TYR A 40 -5.39 -3.01 13.27
C TYR A 40 -6.16 -3.92 14.23
N ASP A 41 -7.34 -4.36 13.78
CA ASP A 41 -8.18 -5.31 14.48
C ASP A 41 -7.61 -6.74 14.29
N ALA A 42 -7.09 -7.31 15.36
CA ALA A 42 -6.51 -8.65 15.36
C ALA A 42 -7.54 -9.77 15.06
N ALA A 43 -8.85 -9.50 15.23
CA ALA A 43 -9.89 -10.49 14.94
C ALA A 43 -10.04 -10.74 13.43
N ARG A 44 -9.65 -9.79 12.56
CA ARG A 44 -9.69 -9.94 11.11
C ARG A 44 -8.31 -10.33 10.56
N VAL A 45 -8.08 -11.61 10.43
CA VAL A 45 -6.84 -12.13 9.82
C VAL A 45 -6.91 -11.96 8.30
N VAL A 46 -5.86 -11.38 7.72
CA VAL A 46 -5.67 -11.27 6.26
C VAL A 46 -5.08 -12.57 5.75
N THR A 47 -5.70 -13.15 4.72
CA THR A 47 -5.30 -14.43 4.12
C THR A 47 -4.40 -14.21 2.90
N GLU A 48 -3.74 -15.29 2.44
CA GLU A 48 -3.02 -15.29 1.16
C GLU A 48 -3.93 -14.86 0.00
N ALA A 49 -5.15 -15.39 -0.05
CA ALA A 49 -6.13 -15.05 -1.08
C ALA A 49 -6.49 -13.55 -1.09
N ASP A 50 -6.58 -12.93 0.09
CA ASP A 50 -6.77 -11.47 0.19
C ASP A 50 -5.59 -10.73 -0.43
N LEU A 51 -4.35 -11.13 -0.10
CA LEU A 51 -3.13 -10.50 -0.62
C LEU A 51 -2.98 -10.68 -2.14
N LEU A 52 -3.23 -11.88 -2.65
CA LEU A 52 -3.22 -12.15 -4.09
C LEU A 52 -4.23 -11.27 -4.82
N LYS A 53 -5.45 -11.14 -4.28
CA LYS A 53 -6.49 -10.28 -4.84
C LYS A 53 -6.10 -8.81 -4.84
N MET A 54 -5.30 -8.35 -3.88
CA MET A 54 -4.75 -6.99 -3.88
C MET A 54 -3.72 -6.82 -4.99
N LEU A 55 -2.89 -7.84 -5.28
CA LEU A 55 -1.88 -7.78 -6.34
C LEU A 55 -2.47 -7.83 -7.76
N GLU A 56 -3.71 -8.25 -7.95
CA GLU A 56 -4.37 -8.26 -9.26
C GLU A 56 -4.39 -6.89 -9.96
N VAL A 57 -4.25 -5.80 -9.22
CA VAL A 57 -4.19 -4.44 -9.81
C VAL A 57 -2.82 -4.11 -10.42
N VAL A 58 -1.75 -4.79 -10.00
CA VAL A 58 -0.38 -4.48 -10.41
C VAL A 58 -0.16 -4.57 -11.93
N PRO A 59 -0.69 -5.58 -12.65
CA PRO A 59 -0.57 -5.63 -14.11
C PRO A 59 -1.29 -4.51 -14.85
N TRP A 60 -2.16 -3.75 -14.17
CA TRP A 60 -2.97 -2.69 -14.79
C TRP A 60 -2.38 -1.29 -14.58
N VAL A 61 -1.37 -1.16 -13.73
CA VAL A 61 -0.73 0.14 -13.50
C VAL A 61 0.46 0.36 -14.43
N GLY A 62 0.80 1.64 -14.65
CA GLY A 62 1.95 2.00 -15.49
C GLY A 62 3.26 1.58 -14.86
N SER A 63 4.23 1.21 -15.70
CA SER A 63 5.62 1.01 -15.34
C SER A 63 6.51 1.68 -16.38
N GLY A 64 7.58 2.32 -15.96
CA GLY A 64 8.50 3.03 -16.85
C GLY A 64 9.04 2.11 -17.93
N MET A 65 8.87 2.48 -19.20
CA MET A 65 9.21 1.67 -20.38
C MET A 65 8.61 0.25 -20.36
N ASN A 66 7.54 0.05 -19.58
CA ASN A 66 6.94 -1.27 -19.32
C ASN A 66 7.93 -2.31 -18.76
N ALA A 67 8.95 -1.87 -18.03
CA ALA A 67 10.02 -2.72 -17.52
C ALA A 67 9.58 -3.68 -16.40
N GLN A 68 8.55 -3.32 -15.64
CA GLN A 68 7.93 -4.13 -14.59
C GLN A 68 8.96 -4.76 -13.62
N PRO A 69 9.83 -3.95 -12.98
CA PRO A 69 10.98 -4.43 -12.22
C PRO A 69 10.60 -5.02 -10.85
N LEU A 70 9.38 -4.74 -10.37
CA LEU A 70 8.97 -5.07 -9.00
C LEU A 70 8.62 -6.55 -8.84
N ARG A 71 8.94 -7.09 -7.66
CA ARG A 71 8.58 -8.43 -7.21
C ARG A 71 7.99 -8.35 -5.82
N PHE A 72 7.08 -9.25 -5.47
CA PHE A 72 6.28 -9.18 -4.26
C PHE A 72 6.43 -10.48 -3.46
N LYS A 73 6.79 -10.35 -2.19
CA LYS A 73 6.73 -11.45 -1.21
C LYS A 73 5.51 -11.23 -0.33
N LEU A 74 4.60 -12.19 -0.31
CA LEU A 74 3.47 -12.21 0.60
C LEU A 74 3.91 -12.82 1.93
N VAL A 75 3.54 -12.19 3.04
CA VAL A 75 3.83 -12.64 4.39
C VAL A 75 2.53 -12.57 5.20
N TYR A 76 2.05 -13.71 5.68
CA TYR A 76 0.77 -13.85 6.36
C TYR A 76 0.82 -14.99 7.39
N GLY A 77 -0.21 -15.09 8.22
CA GLY A 77 -0.28 -16.10 9.27
C GLY A 77 0.88 -15.97 10.26
N ALA A 78 1.48 -17.08 10.64
CA ALA A 78 2.58 -17.10 11.61
C ALA A 78 3.83 -16.33 11.15
N ASP A 79 4.06 -16.26 9.82
CA ASP A 79 5.23 -15.60 9.27
C ASP A 79 5.16 -14.06 9.43
N ALA A 80 3.97 -13.48 9.62
CA ALA A 80 3.83 -12.05 9.88
C ALA A 80 4.65 -11.61 11.12
N ALA A 81 4.77 -12.47 12.12
CA ALA A 81 5.57 -12.23 13.31
C ALA A 81 7.08 -12.04 13.02
N LEU A 82 7.58 -12.54 11.90
CA LEU A 82 8.98 -12.32 11.48
C LEU A 82 9.21 -10.87 11.04
N VAL A 83 8.17 -10.18 10.56
CA VAL A 83 8.26 -8.82 10.04
C VAL A 83 8.02 -7.77 11.12
N HIS A 84 7.13 -8.02 12.09
CA HIS A 84 6.76 -7.07 13.14
C HIS A 84 7.98 -6.36 13.78
N PRO A 85 9.02 -7.07 14.28
CA PRO A 85 10.16 -6.44 14.95
C PRO A 85 11.10 -5.70 13.99
N LEU A 86 10.93 -5.87 12.68
CA LEU A 86 11.82 -5.32 11.66
C LEU A 86 11.32 -4.03 11.02
N VAL A 87 10.08 -3.62 11.30
CA VAL A 87 9.45 -2.39 10.80
C VAL A 87 9.21 -1.40 11.93
N LYS A 88 9.21 -0.10 11.60
CA LYS A 88 8.86 0.97 12.54
C LYS A 88 7.73 1.81 11.99
N LEU A 89 6.69 2.02 12.80
CA LEU A 89 5.55 2.87 12.48
C LEU A 89 5.57 4.14 13.33
N GLY A 90 4.85 5.19 12.90
CA GLY A 90 4.63 6.38 13.71
C GLY A 90 5.86 7.27 13.92
N ALA A 91 6.68 7.49 12.88
CA ALA A 91 7.92 8.27 13.00
C ALA A 91 7.73 9.69 13.59
N ALA A 92 6.58 10.35 13.34
CA ALA A 92 6.25 11.66 13.94
C ALA A 92 5.50 11.54 15.29
N LEU A 93 5.34 10.33 15.82
CA LEU A 93 4.70 10.04 17.09
C LEU A 93 5.56 9.06 17.91
N PRO A 94 6.81 9.39 18.22
CA PRO A 94 7.74 8.47 18.85
C PRO A 94 7.27 8.01 20.24
N GLU A 95 6.52 8.85 20.95
CA GLU A 95 5.99 8.58 22.28
C GLU A 95 4.86 7.52 22.29
N GLU A 96 4.21 7.32 21.13
CA GLU A 96 3.07 6.41 21.04
C GLU A 96 3.48 4.94 20.91
N HIS A 97 4.74 4.65 20.57
CA HIS A 97 5.26 3.27 20.42
C HIS A 97 4.37 2.37 19.55
N LEU A 98 4.04 2.86 18.34
CA LEU A 98 3.12 2.19 17.41
C LEU A 98 3.79 1.07 16.59
N PRO A 99 3.02 0.00 16.25
CA PRO A 99 1.66 -0.29 16.71
C PRO A 99 1.62 -0.66 18.19
N HIS A 100 0.47 -0.50 18.84
CA HIS A 100 0.32 -1.05 20.19
C HIS A 100 0.28 -2.59 20.12
N ALA A 101 0.65 -3.24 21.23
CA ALA A 101 0.68 -4.70 21.30
C ALA A 101 -0.71 -5.31 20.97
N GLY A 102 -0.75 -6.23 20.01
CA GLY A 102 -1.98 -6.84 19.52
C GLY A 102 -2.70 -6.03 18.44
N GLU A 103 -2.16 -4.89 18.03
CA GLU A 103 -2.68 -4.05 16.94
C GLU A 103 -1.76 -4.05 15.71
N GLU A 104 -0.86 -5.00 15.60
CA GLU A 104 0.06 -5.12 14.46
C GLU A 104 -0.71 -5.47 13.18
N PRO A 105 -0.16 -5.10 11.99
CA PRO A 105 -0.68 -5.61 10.73
C PRO A 105 -0.75 -7.15 10.73
N SER A 106 -1.87 -7.73 10.34
CA SER A 106 -2.02 -9.19 10.31
C SER A 106 -1.32 -9.84 9.11
N ALA A 107 -0.87 -9.05 8.12
CA ALA A 107 -0.11 -9.52 6.97
C ALA A 107 0.74 -8.39 6.37
N TYR A 108 1.71 -8.79 5.53
CA TYR A 108 2.58 -7.85 4.83
C TYR A 108 2.77 -8.24 3.36
N ILE A 109 2.98 -7.22 2.53
CA ILE A 109 3.51 -7.37 1.17
C ILE A 109 4.86 -6.67 1.14
N VAL A 110 5.94 -7.44 0.99
CA VAL A 110 7.29 -6.90 0.82
C VAL A 110 7.55 -6.71 -0.65
N ILE A 111 7.89 -5.48 -1.05
CA ILE A 111 8.15 -5.12 -2.44
C ILE A 111 9.66 -5.08 -2.65
N CYS A 112 10.14 -5.86 -3.62
CA CYS A 112 11.55 -6.01 -3.94
C CYS A 112 11.84 -5.66 -5.41
N SER A 113 13.09 -5.36 -5.72
CA SER A 113 13.59 -5.26 -7.09
C SER A 113 15.08 -5.60 -7.15
N ALA A 114 15.50 -6.24 -8.23
CA ALA A 114 16.92 -6.39 -8.58
C ALA A 114 17.47 -5.14 -9.28
N ALA A 115 16.60 -4.31 -9.86
CA ALA A 115 16.94 -3.02 -10.44
C ALA A 115 16.81 -1.89 -9.41
N SER A 116 17.47 -0.78 -9.66
CA SER A 116 17.41 0.43 -8.83
C SER A 116 17.34 1.69 -9.69
N GLY A 117 17.02 2.82 -9.07
CA GLY A 117 17.02 4.13 -9.69
C GLY A 117 15.62 4.75 -9.76
N ARG A 118 15.60 6.02 -10.17
CA ARG A 118 14.41 6.88 -10.09
C ARG A 118 13.14 6.27 -10.71
N VAL A 119 13.27 5.55 -11.83
CA VAL A 119 12.11 4.93 -12.49
C VAL A 119 11.53 3.81 -11.62
N VAL A 120 12.39 3.01 -10.99
CA VAL A 120 11.96 1.94 -10.08
C VAL A 120 11.24 2.52 -8.86
N ASP A 121 11.74 3.65 -8.32
CA ASP A 121 11.12 4.33 -7.17
C ASP A 121 9.73 4.90 -7.53
N ILE A 122 9.56 5.40 -8.76
CA ILE A 122 8.26 5.87 -9.27
C ILE A 122 7.31 4.68 -9.42
N ASP A 123 7.74 3.59 -10.04
CA ASP A 123 6.95 2.37 -10.22
C ASP A 123 6.53 1.79 -8.86
N LEU A 124 7.44 1.81 -7.86
CA LEU A 124 7.17 1.41 -6.48
C LEU A 124 6.01 2.21 -5.88
N GLY A 125 6.03 3.55 -6.00
CA GLY A 125 4.98 4.42 -5.48
C GLY A 125 3.63 4.16 -6.15
N ILE A 126 3.61 3.99 -7.49
CA ILE A 126 2.41 3.70 -8.27
C ILE A 126 1.80 2.35 -7.86
N ALA A 127 2.61 1.30 -7.80
CA ALA A 127 2.15 -0.04 -7.43
C ALA A 127 1.64 -0.07 -5.98
N ALA A 128 2.41 0.48 -5.03
CA ALA A 128 2.05 0.49 -3.62
C ALA A 128 0.72 1.24 -3.37
N GLN A 129 0.53 2.43 -3.96
CA GLN A 129 -0.71 3.18 -3.85
C GLN A 129 -1.90 2.40 -4.42
N SER A 130 -1.72 1.73 -5.56
CA SER A 130 -2.78 0.96 -6.21
C SER A 130 -3.18 -0.28 -5.37
N ILE A 131 -2.21 -0.99 -4.81
CA ILE A 131 -2.44 -2.12 -3.90
C ILE A 131 -3.21 -1.66 -2.65
N LEU A 132 -2.81 -0.54 -2.04
CA LEU A 132 -3.48 0.01 -0.85
C LEU A 132 -4.91 0.48 -1.15
N LEU A 133 -5.17 1.07 -2.33
CA LEU A 133 -6.53 1.40 -2.76
C LEU A 133 -7.40 0.14 -2.93
N ARG A 134 -6.81 -0.93 -3.47
CA ARG A 134 -7.50 -2.22 -3.59
C ARG A 134 -7.80 -2.83 -2.21
N ALA A 135 -6.88 -2.71 -1.24
CA ALA A 135 -7.12 -3.10 0.14
C ALA A 135 -8.35 -2.38 0.72
N VAL A 136 -8.46 -1.06 0.51
CA VAL A 136 -9.62 -0.25 0.96
C VAL A 136 -10.92 -0.70 0.29
N GLU A 137 -10.91 -0.99 -1.01
CA GLU A 137 -12.08 -1.51 -1.73
C GLU A 137 -12.56 -2.85 -1.15
N MET A 138 -11.64 -3.67 -0.64
CA MET A 138 -11.92 -4.94 0.03
C MET A 138 -12.32 -4.78 1.51
N GLY A 139 -12.44 -3.54 2.01
CA GLY A 139 -12.77 -3.25 3.40
C GLY A 139 -11.61 -3.47 4.38
N LEU A 140 -10.40 -3.53 3.85
CA LEU A 140 -9.14 -3.56 4.58
C LEU A 140 -8.45 -2.20 4.48
N GLY A 141 -7.26 -2.08 5.03
CA GLY A 141 -6.41 -0.91 4.90
C GLY A 141 -4.95 -1.28 5.10
N GLY A 142 -4.08 -0.30 4.98
CA GLY A 142 -2.68 -0.58 5.17
C GLY A 142 -1.85 0.67 5.36
N ILE A 143 -0.54 0.46 5.40
CA ILE A 143 0.46 1.50 5.51
C ILE A 143 1.64 1.18 4.60
N PHE A 144 2.16 2.20 3.92
CA PHE A 144 3.42 2.14 3.18
C PHE A 144 4.58 2.44 4.14
N ILE A 145 5.49 1.46 4.32
CA ILE A 145 6.56 1.49 5.30
C ILE A 145 7.91 1.55 4.56
N LEU A 146 8.68 2.60 4.79
CA LEU A 146 10.07 2.75 4.36
C LEU A 146 11.06 2.64 5.53
N ASN A 147 10.57 2.77 6.77
CA ASN A 147 11.38 2.63 7.97
C ASN A 147 11.37 1.18 8.45
N PHE A 148 12.29 0.38 7.92
CA PHE A 148 12.48 -1.03 8.27
C PHE A 148 13.97 -1.40 8.21
N ARG A 149 14.32 -2.61 8.64
CA ARG A 149 15.70 -3.15 8.63
C ARG A 149 15.90 -4.04 7.39
N PRO A 150 16.42 -3.50 6.25
CA PRO A 150 16.35 -4.20 4.96
C PRO A 150 17.17 -5.52 4.93
N SER A 151 18.37 -5.53 5.48
CA SER A 151 19.24 -6.73 5.47
C SER A 151 18.68 -7.84 6.35
N GLU A 152 18.16 -7.50 7.54
CA GLU A 152 17.55 -8.46 8.44
C GLU A 152 16.23 -9.01 7.85
N LEU A 153 15.43 -8.15 7.21
CA LEU A 153 14.20 -8.56 6.55
C LEU A 153 14.48 -9.51 5.37
N ALA A 154 15.51 -9.19 4.57
CA ALA A 154 15.92 -10.03 3.46
C ALA A 154 16.38 -11.42 3.93
N ALA A 155 17.13 -11.47 5.02
CA ALA A 155 17.58 -12.73 5.62
C ALA A 155 16.41 -13.53 6.21
N ALA A 156 15.55 -12.90 7.02
CA ALA A 156 14.41 -13.56 7.67
C ALA A 156 13.42 -14.18 6.67
N LEU A 157 13.18 -13.51 5.54
CA LEU A 157 12.24 -13.95 4.50
C LEU A 157 12.91 -14.66 3.32
N GLN A 158 14.23 -14.84 3.34
CA GLN A 158 15.02 -15.45 2.26
C GLN A 158 14.75 -14.79 0.90
N LEU A 159 14.80 -13.45 0.87
CA LEU A 159 14.47 -12.69 -0.33
C LEU A 159 15.60 -12.80 -1.38
N PRO A 160 15.27 -12.99 -2.67
CA PRO A 160 16.27 -13.10 -3.74
C PRO A 160 16.85 -11.73 -4.15
N SER A 161 16.24 -10.62 -3.71
CA SER A 161 16.65 -9.25 -4.02
C SER A 161 16.31 -8.31 -2.86
N GLN A 162 16.90 -7.11 -2.89
CA GLN A 162 16.72 -6.13 -1.83
C GLN A 162 15.25 -5.68 -1.70
N PRO A 163 14.69 -5.66 -0.47
CA PRO A 163 13.40 -5.07 -0.21
C PRO A 163 13.49 -3.53 -0.33
N LEU A 164 12.55 -2.95 -1.09
CA LEU A 164 12.43 -1.51 -1.30
C LEU A 164 11.43 -0.88 -0.34
N ALA A 165 10.35 -1.60 -0.05
CA ALA A 165 9.29 -1.14 0.84
C ALA A 165 8.51 -2.33 1.42
N VAL A 166 7.78 -2.08 2.50
CA VAL A 166 6.85 -3.02 3.12
C VAL A 166 5.47 -2.39 3.19
N LEU A 167 4.44 -3.10 2.74
CA LEU A 167 3.05 -2.72 2.99
C LEU A 167 2.55 -3.54 4.18
N GLY A 168 2.20 -2.88 5.29
CA GLY A 168 1.48 -3.52 6.39
C GLY A 168 -0.01 -3.52 6.08
N ILE A 169 -0.68 -4.66 6.17
CA ILE A 169 -2.08 -4.86 5.78
C ILE A 169 -2.87 -5.45 6.93
N GLY A 170 -4.10 -4.94 7.13
CA GLY A 170 -5.02 -5.44 8.14
C GLY A 170 -6.38 -4.77 8.07
N LYS A 171 -7.26 -5.09 8.99
CA LYS A 171 -8.51 -4.35 9.21
C LYS A 171 -8.22 -3.16 10.11
N PRO A 172 -8.38 -1.90 9.63
CA PRO A 172 -8.12 -0.74 10.48
C PRO A 172 -9.02 -0.70 11.71
N ASN A 173 -8.46 -0.33 12.87
CA ASN A 173 -9.19 -0.02 14.10
C ASN A 173 -9.04 1.45 14.54
N GLU A 174 -8.43 2.29 13.70
CA GLU A 174 -8.18 3.70 13.98
C GLU A 174 -9.17 4.61 13.27
N ASN A 175 -9.51 5.73 13.95
CA ASN A 175 -10.21 6.86 13.33
C ASN A 175 -9.18 7.92 12.91
N ILE A 176 -9.05 8.14 11.60
CA ILE A 176 -8.11 9.10 11.02
C ILE A 176 -8.87 10.21 10.31
N PHE A 177 -8.63 11.46 10.72
CA PHE A 177 -9.26 12.66 10.17
C PHE A 177 -8.25 13.51 9.41
N MET A 178 -8.61 13.91 8.20
CA MET A 178 -7.86 14.95 7.46
C MET A 178 -8.38 16.31 7.91
N VAL A 179 -7.48 17.20 8.32
CA VAL A 179 -7.80 18.57 8.70
C VAL A 179 -7.14 19.56 7.75
N PRO A 180 -7.84 20.65 7.36
CA PRO A 180 -7.22 21.69 6.53
C PRO A 180 -6.01 22.29 7.23
N ALA A 181 -4.95 22.57 6.46
CA ALA A 181 -3.79 23.35 6.88
C ALA A 181 -3.54 24.48 5.87
N ALA A 182 -2.98 25.59 6.32
CA ALA A 182 -2.53 26.69 5.48
C ALA A 182 -1.01 26.58 5.21
N PRO A 183 -0.49 27.28 4.18
CA PRO A 183 0.96 27.42 4.00
C PRO A 183 1.62 28.02 5.23
N GLY A 184 2.66 27.34 5.76
CA GLY A 184 3.36 27.73 6.98
C GLY A 184 2.88 27.04 8.26
N ASP A 185 1.74 26.38 8.25
CA ASP A 185 1.31 25.54 9.37
C ASP A 185 2.20 24.28 9.47
N SER A 186 2.31 23.70 10.69
CA SER A 186 2.88 22.36 10.83
C SER A 186 2.02 21.32 10.10
N LEU A 187 2.66 20.48 9.31
CA LEU A 187 2.03 19.34 8.65
C LEU A 187 2.22 18.03 9.41
N ASP A 188 2.81 18.09 10.62
CA ASP A 188 2.98 16.91 11.45
C ASP A 188 1.60 16.36 11.84
N TYR A 189 1.42 15.06 11.63
CA TYR A 189 0.23 14.39 12.11
C TYR A 189 0.31 14.19 13.63
N TYR A 190 -0.84 14.23 14.30
CA TYR A 190 -0.92 14.14 15.76
C TYR A 190 -2.10 13.29 16.21
N ARG A 191 -2.08 12.84 17.47
CA ARG A 191 -3.20 12.18 18.13
C ARG A 191 -3.82 13.08 19.20
N LYS A 192 -5.14 13.02 19.29
CA LYS A 192 -5.92 13.71 20.33
C LYS A 192 -7.21 12.96 20.58
N ASP A 193 -7.56 12.73 21.83
CA ASP A 193 -8.82 12.10 22.27
C ASP A 193 -9.09 10.77 21.54
N GLY A 194 -8.06 9.94 21.39
CA GLY A 194 -8.15 8.63 20.72
C GLY A 194 -8.28 8.68 19.20
N ALA A 195 -8.24 9.87 18.58
CA ALA A 195 -8.31 10.05 17.15
C ALA A 195 -6.97 10.54 16.58
N HIS A 196 -6.71 10.22 15.31
CA HIS A 196 -5.52 10.60 14.57
C HIS A 196 -5.85 11.71 13.57
N PHE A 197 -5.13 12.81 13.61
CA PHE A 197 -5.34 13.98 12.76
C PHE A 197 -4.17 14.16 11.80
N VAL A 198 -4.50 14.40 10.52
CA VAL A 198 -3.50 14.56 9.45
C VAL A 198 -3.76 15.90 8.74
N PRO A 199 -2.94 16.94 9.00
CA PRO A 199 -3.04 18.22 8.30
C PRO A 199 -2.79 18.08 6.80
N LYS A 200 -3.58 18.78 5.98
CA LYS A 200 -3.49 18.76 4.52
C LYS A 200 -3.63 20.16 3.95
N LEU A 201 -2.67 20.57 3.12
CA LEU A 201 -2.77 21.74 2.29
C LEU A 201 -3.94 21.61 1.32
N GLN A 202 -4.56 22.73 0.98
CA GLN A 202 -5.67 22.78 0.03
C GLN A 202 -5.14 22.89 -1.40
N VAL A 203 -5.96 22.52 -2.40
CA VAL A 203 -5.55 22.52 -3.82
C VAL A 203 -4.98 23.86 -4.25
N LYS A 204 -5.58 25.00 -3.80
CA LYS A 204 -5.11 26.36 -4.12
C LYS A 204 -3.67 26.61 -3.62
N ASP A 205 -3.24 25.93 -2.56
CA ASP A 205 -1.94 26.10 -1.91
C ASP A 205 -0.87 25.18 -2.54
N LEU A 206 -1.26 24.31 -3.48
CA LEU A 206 -0.39 23.39 -4.22
C LEU A 206 -0.11 23.85 -5.66
N LEU A 207 -0.74 24.94 -6.10
CA LEU A 207 -0.55 25.51 -7.42
C LEU A 207 0.60 26.53 -7.38
N LEU A 208 1.40 26.55 -8.49
CA LEU A 208 2.49 27.50 -8.70
C LEU A 208 1.98 28.78 -9.36
#